data_cca1ed19938d8da21a95ae1402b65027
#
_entry.id   cca1ed19938d8da21a95ae1402b65027
#
_cell.length_a   1.000
_cell.length_b   1.000
_cell.length_c   1.000
_cell.angle_alpha   90.00
_cell.angle_beta   90.00
_cell.angle_gamma   90.00
#
_symmetry.space_group_name_H-M   'P 1'
#
loop_
_entity.id
_entity.type
_entity.pdbx_description
1 polymer ?
#
loop_
_entity_poly.entity_id
_entity_poly.type
_entity_poly.pdbx_seq_one_letter_code
_entity_poly.pdbx_strand_id
1 'polypeptide(L)'
;MASSGVQASGFAIPELSIAGTATSNALVANYEILGAIPYNPAAMSFHEGSSVSLATNLVLPDLTVDTGSGTVDSEGNELVAVPAISAHDTLNEEWSLGISINAPFGLETEWETDTYSDQYPLGSFMPTQTKLEIVAFSPSASYKLNDQAALAIGVDYYWMREVLFNSVLNDGGTYPGFNLEGDGQGVGFNLGGLLVVDSWSFGLSYHSSSKIKAEGTLDDDVGVLPSTLSNEVTATLELPWRLQVGARYEATEKLAIEFDYTRTGWNKFDTLEVKNEQYGSNIFTSINDFDNASAYRLGVTYDFTKATQLRIGYTYDETPQKDDYFSPRVPDADRQLYSLGVGHTIDDGWTFDVAYMYVDFDKRTVNSSKAAVAGEELNGTTAVNGTYDSSVHLFGLGVTKTFM
;
A
#
# COMPACT_ATOMS: atom_id res chain seq x y z
N MET A 1 -13.52 5.49 12.30
CA MET A 1 -13.66 4.89 10.96
C MET A 1 -12.71 3.71 10.99
N ALA A 2 -13.25 2.50 11.06
CA ALA A 2 -12.45 1.28 11.08
C ALA A 2 -11.74 1.15 9.71
N SER A 3 -10.44 0.94 9.69
CA SER A 3 -9.67 0.58 8.52
C SER A 3 -9.29 -0.88 8.66
N SER A 4 -9.88 -1.73 7.88
CA SER A 4 -9.47 -3.12 7.74
C SER A 4 -8.46 -3.25 6.60
N GLY A 5 -7.53 -4.17 6.72
CA GLY A 5 -6.32 -4.22 5.94
C GLY A 5 -6.51 -4.56 4.48
N VAL A 6 -5.96 -3.73 3.63
CA VAL A 6 -5.60 -4.10 2.27
C VAL A 6 -4.16 -4.59 2.32
N GLN A 7 -3.91 -5.84 2.01
CA GLN A 7 -2.56 -6.34 1.81
C GLN A 7 -2.18 -6.12 0.35
N ALA A 8 -1.07 -5.45 0.15
CA ALA A 8 -0.41 -5.27 -1.13
C ALA A 8 1.01 -5.76 -0.96
N SER A 9 1.78 -5.97 -2.03
CA SER A 9 3.21 -6.34 -1.90
C SER A 9 3.82 -5.72 -0.64
N GLY A 10 4.06 -6.50 0.39
CA GLY A 10 4.26 -6.02 1.75
C GLY A 10 2.98 -5.36 2.32
N PHE A 11 3.01 -4.06 2.56
CA PHE A 11 1.85 -3.25 3.01
C PHE A 11 1.63 -1.99 2.14
N ALA A 12 2.06 -2.00 0.87
CA ALA A 12 1.82 -0.91 -0.07
C ALA A 12 0.44 -1.01 -0.74
N ILE A 13 -0.25 0.11 -0.92
CA ILE A 13 -1.55 0.24 -1.60
C ILE A 13 -1.33 1.07 -2.86
N PRO A 14 -1.24 0.45 -4.05
CA PRO A 14 -0.97 1.16 -5.30
C PRO A 14 -2.20 1.83 -5.93
N GLU A 15 -3.40 1.66 -5.40
CA GLU A 15 -4.67 2.17 -5.95
C GLU A 15 -4.87 3.65 -5.64
N LEU A 16 -4.13 4.54 -6.33
CA LEU A 16 -4.11 5.99 -6.08
C LEU A 16 -5.24 6.76 -6.80
N SER A 17 -5.94 6.14 -7.74
CA SER A 17 -7.12 6.67 -8.44
C SER A 17 -8.01 5.55 -8.95
N ILE A 18 -9.28 5.86 -9.26
CA ILE A 18 -10.21 4.84 -9.78
C ILE A 18 -9.84 4.40 -11.20
N ALA A 19 -9.28 5.29 -12.00
CA ALA A 19 -8.71 4.92 -13.30
C ALA A 19 -7.54 3.93 -13.14
N GLY A 20 -6.71 4.11 -12.10
CA GLY A 20 -5.67 3.16 -11.74
C GLY A 20 -6.23 1.83 -11.26
N THR A 21 -7.20 1.83 -10.36
CA THR A 21 -7.90 0.60 -9.96
C THR A 21 -8.43 -0.14 -11.19
N ALA A 22 -9.02 0.59 -12.18
CA ALA A 22 -9.58 0.01 -13.40
C ALA A 22 -8.54 -0.56 -14.39
N THR A 23 -7.28 -0.12 -14.32
CA THR A 23 -6.17 -0.55 -15.19
C THR A 23 -5.11 -1.35 -14.45
N SER A 24 -5.41 -1.87 -13.26
CA SER A 24 -4.45 -2.54 -12.38
C SER A 24 -3.19 -1.70 -12.15
N ASN A 25 -3.36 -0.37 -12.01
CA ASN A 25 -2.30 0.61 -11.72
C ASN A 25 -1.25 0.80 -12.85
N ALA A 26 -1.57 0.43 -14.10
CA ALA A 26 -0.77 0.71 -15.28
C ALA A 26 -1.17 2.09 -15.86
N LEU A 27 -0.55 3.16 -15.33
CA LEU A 27 -0.87 4.55 -15.69
C LEU A 27 0.34 5.49 -15.65
N VAL A 28 1.56 5.01 -15.48
CA VAL A 28 2.73 5.90 -15.32
C VAL A 28 3.09 6.63 -16.62
N ALA A 29 2.74 6.06 -17.78
CA ALA A 29 2.97 6.65 -19.10
C ALA A 29 1.70 7.33 -19.68
N ASN A 30 0.59 7.32 -18.93
CA ASN A 30 -0.67 7.90 -19.40
C ASN A 30 -0.67 9.43 -19.19
N TYR A 31 -0.88 10.18 -20.27
CA TYR A 31 -0.94 11.64 -20.26
C TYR A 31 -2.33 12.18 -20.56
N GLU A 32 -3.30 11.30 -20.90
CA GLU A 32 -4.61 11.71 -21.40
C GLU A 32 -5.67 11.84 -20.30
N ILE A 33 -5.52 11.07 -19.21
CA ILE A 33 -6.54 11.05 -18.16
C ILE A 33 -6.00 11.63 -16.84
N LEU A 34 -6.82 12.44 -16.19
CA LEU A 34 -6.48 13.10 -14.90
C LEU A 34 -6.17 12.09 -13.79
N GLY A 35 -6.74 10.89 -13.87
CA GLY A 35 -6.44 9.79 -12.94
C GLY A 35 -4.99 9.28 -12.99
N ALA A 36 -4.19 9.66 -13.99
CA ALA A 36 -2.77 9.33 -14.08
C ALA A 36 -1.87 10.24 -13.22
N ILE A 37 -2.33 11.45 -12.88
CA ILE A 37 -1.54 12.43 -12.11
C ILE A 37 -0.98 11.88 -10.79
N PRO A 38 -1.73 11.13 -9.96
CA PRO A 38 -1.18 10.53 -8.74
C PRO A 38 -0.07 9.49 -8.98
N TYR A 39 -0.02 8.88 -10.18
CA TYR A 39 1.02 7.92 -10.59
C TYR A 39 2.26 8.61 -11.15
N ASN A 40 2.05 9.70 -11.91
CA ASN A 40 3.12 10.48 -12.52
C ASN A 40 2.74 11.96 -12.58
N PRO A 41 3.25 12.80 -11.67
CA PRO A 41 2.87 14.22 -11.64
C PRO A 41 3.29 15.00 -12.90
N ALA A 42 4.19 14.46 -13.76
CA ALA A 42 4.52 15.09 -15.03
C ALA A 42 3.32 15.11 -16.00
N ALA A 43 2.30 14.24 -15.80
CA ALA A 43 1.08 14.24 -16.59
C ALA A 43 0.30 15.56 -16.46
N MET A 44 0.45 16.32 -15.37
CA MET A 44 -0.19 17.63 -15.20
C MET A 44 0.11 18.61 -16.36
N SER A 45 1.32 18.54 -16.92
CA SER A 45 1.75 19.43 -18.01
C SER A 45 1.04 19.19 -19.35
N PHE A 46 0.25 18.13 -19.47
CA PHE A 46 -0.52 17.77 -20.65
C PHE A 46 -2.02 18.09 -20.51
N HIS A 47 -2.42 18.66 -19.37
CA HIS A 47 -3.79 19.09 -19.10
C HIS A 47 -3.85 20.61 -18.96
N GLU A 48 -4.91 21.21 -19.48
CA GLU A 48 -5.18 22.65 -19.36
C GLU A 48 -6.22 22.92 -18.27
N GLY A 49 -6.15 24.10 -17.65
CA GLY A 49 -7.07 24.55 -16.61
C GLY A 49 -6.80 23.87 -15.26
N SER A 50 -7.85 23.76 -14.47
CA SER A 50 -7.77 23.18 -13.13
C SER A 50 -8.67 21.95 -13.01
N SER A 51 -8.33 21.01 -12.15
CA SER A 51 -9.22 19.91 -11.79
C SER A 51 -9.16 19.54 -10.32
N VAL A 52 -10.24 18.93 -9.86
CA VAL A 52 -10.34 18.29 -8.54
C VAL A 52 -10.99 16.93 -8.71
N SER A 53 -10.35 15.90 -8.17
CA SER A 53 -10.85 14.51 -8.16
C SER A 53 -11.05 14.06 -6.72
N LEU A 54 -12.18 13.43 -6.47
CA LEU A 54 -12.52 12.75 -5.22
C LEU A 54 -12.80 11.30 -5.55
N ALA A 55 -12.18 10.39 -4.83
CA ALA A 55 -12.32 8.97 -5.08
C ALA A 55 -12.32 8.17 -3.76
N THR A 56 -12.88 6.98 -3.80
CA THR A 56 -12.75 5.99 -2.74
C THR A 56 -12.73 4.59 -3.33
N ASN A 57 -11.82 3.75 -2.85
CA ASN A 57 -11.89 2.31 -3.02
C ASN A 57 -12.51 1.69 -1.76
N LEU A 58 -13.58 0.93 -1.94
CA LEU A 58 -14.16 0.08 -0.92
C LEU A 58 -13.48 -1.27 -1.02
N VAL A 59 -12.78 -1.67 0.01
CA VAL A 59 -11.93 -2.86 0.04
C VAL A 59 -12.53 -3.88 0.97
N LEU A 60 -12.69 -5.11 0.48
CA LEU A 60 -13.20 -6.24 1.24
C LEU A 60 -12.15 -7.36 1.16
N PRO A 61 -11.30 -7.52 2.18
CA PRO A 61 -10.35 -8.61 2.27
C PRO A 61 -11.02 -9.89 2.74
N ASP A 62 -10.39 -11.02 2.40
CA ASP A 62 -10.68 -12.35 2.91
C ASP A 62 -9.32 -13.03 3.16
N LEU A 63 -8.97 -13.22 4.41
CA LEU A 63 -7.72 -13.80 4.87
C LEU A 63 -8.00 -14.93 5.84
N THR A 64 -7.39 -16.08 5.58
CA THR A 64 -7.52 -17.27 6.40
C THR A 64 -6.16 -17.91 6.69
N VAL A 65 -6.08 -18.66 7.78
CA VAL A 65 -4.93 -19.52 8.09
C VAL A 65 -5.40 -20.90 8.53
N ASP A 66 -4.76 -21.96 8.02
CA ASP A 66 -4.87 -23.32 8.53
C ASP A 66 -3.56 -23.69 9.22
N THR A 67 -3.58 -23.75 10.55
CA THR A 67 -2.43 -24.11 11.42
C THR A 67 -2.29 -25.63 11.61
N GLY A 68 -3.16 -26.43 10.98
CA GLY A 68 -3.24 -27.90 11.14
C GLY A 68 -4.32 -28.34 12.14
N SER A 69 -4.88 -27.42 12.92
CA SER A 69 -6.02 -27.65 13.83
C SER A 69 -7.35 -27.27 13.20
N GLY A 70 -7.33 -26.69 12.00
CA GLY A 70 -8.47 -26.20 11.22
C GLY A 70 -8.19 -24.82 10.63
N THR A 71 -9.08 -24.35 9.75
CA THR A 71 -9.00 -23.03 9.13
C THR A 71 -9.64 -22.00 10.07
N VAL A 72 -8.94 -20.89 10.30
CA VAL A 72 -9.37 -19.73 11.08
C VAL A 72 -9.40 -18.53 10.15
N ASP A 73 -10.50 -17.78 10.16
CA ASP A 73 -10.63 -16.53 9.42
C ASP A 73 -10.00 -15.39 10.25
N SER A 74 -9.38 -14.42 9.57
CA SER A 74 -8.97 -13.18 10.23
C SER A 74 -10.19 -12.38 10.64
N GLU A 75 -10.24 -11.88 11.86
CA GLU A 75 -11.30 -10.97 12.34
C GLU A 75 -11.22 -9.60 11.66
N GLY A 76 -10.07 -9.26 11.05
CA GLY A 76 -9.88 -8.06 10.24
C GLY A 76 -10.51 -8.09 8.83
N ASN A 77 -11.32 -9.11 8.49
CA ASN A 77 -12.00 -9.23 7.18
C ASN A 77 -13.23 -8.29 7.06
N GLU A 78 -13.08 -7.01 7.38
CA GLU A 78 -14.14 -6.02 7.33
C GLU A 78 -14.02 -5.10 6.10
N LEU A 79 -15.14 -4.46 5.71
CA LEU A 79 -15.17 -3.48 4.61
C LEU A 79 -14.48 -2.17 4.98
N VAL A 80 -13.47 -1.79 4.19
CA VAL A 80 -12.69 -0.56 4.37
C VAL A 80 -12.90 0.41 3.25
N ALA A 81 -13.00 1.69 3.59
CA ALA A 81 -12.99 2.78 2.62
C ALA A 81 -11.62 3.47 2.59
N VAL A 82 -10.93 3.37 1.45
CA VAL A 82 -9.63 4.02 1.19
C VAL A 82 -9.87 5.23 0.30
N PRO A 83 -9.89 6.46 0.86
CA PRO A 83 -10.13 7.66 0.07
C PRO A 83 -8.86 8.10 -0.68
N ALA A 84 -9.06 8.74 -1.84
CA ALA A 84 -8.03 9.43 -2.58
C ALA A 84 -8.56 10.78 -3.10
N ILE A 85 -7.74 11.80 -3.01
CA ILE A 85 -8.05 13.15 -3.49
C ILE A 85 -6.89 13.61 -4.34
N SER A 86 -7.16 14.20 -5.50
CA SER A 86 -6.14 14.90 -6.27
C SER A 86 -6.69 16.21 -6.83
N ALA A 87 -5.80 17.18 -6.97
CA ALA A 87 -6.10 18.45 -7.62
C ALA A 87 -4.88 18.92 -8.40
N HIS A 88 -5.11 19.58 -9.53
CA HIS A 88 -4.06 20.27 -10.26
C HIS A 88 -4.57 21.59 -10.81
N ASP A 89 -3.62 22.49 -11.12
CA ASP A 89 -3.85 23.77 -11.76
C ASP A 89 -2.70 24.09 -12.71
N THR A 90 -3.04 24.48 -13.95
CA THR A 90 -2.08 24.95 -14.93
C THR A 90 -1.85 26.44 -14.78
N LEU A 91 -0.69 26.84 -14.25
CA LEU A 91 -0.36 28.22 -13.94
C LEU A 91 -0.07 29.04 -15.22
N ASN A 92 0.58 28.42 -16.19
CA ASN A 92 0.94 29.00 -17.49
C ASN A 92 1.34 27.88 -18.49
N GLU A 93 1.83 28.24 -19.66
CA GLU A 93 2.21 27.28 -20.71
C GLU A 93 3.30 26.29 -20.31
N GLU A 94 4.12 26.60 -19.27
CA GLU A 94 5.25 25.77 -18.85
C GLU A 94 5.02 25.09 -17.50
N TRP A 95 4.28 25.70 -16.56
CA TRP A 95 4.18 25.26 -15.17
C TRP A 95 2.78 24.84 -14.78
N SER A 96 2.70 23.67 -14.16
CA SER A 96 1.50 23.17 -13.47
C SER A 96 1.84 22.79 -12.04
N LEU A 97 0.92 23.01 -11.11
CA LEU A 97 1.01 22.60 -9.72
C LEU A 97 -0.09 21.60 -9.41
N GLY A 98 0.15 20.70 -8.49
CA GLY A 98 -0.87 19.76 -8.02
C GLY A 98 -0.56 19.21 -6.65
N ILE A 99 -1.54 18.52 -6.13
CA ILE A 99 -1.45 17.76 -4.89
C ILE A 99 -2.24 16.47 -5.02
N SER A 100 -1.67 15.36 -4.53
CA SER A 100 -2.43 14.14 -4.26
C SER A 100 -2.41 13.84 -2.77
N ILE A 101 -3.55 13.36 -2.27
CA ILE A 101 -3.75 12.91 -0.89
C ILE A 101 -4.32 11.50 -1.00
N ASN A 102 -3.58 10.52 -0.54
CA ASN A 102 -3.96 9.10 -0.65
C ASN A 102 -3.35 8.30 0.51
N ALA A 103 -3.69 7.02 0.60
CA ALA A 103 -3.14 6.09 1.58
C ALA A 103 -2.26 5.06 0.87
N PRO A 104 -0.97 5.37 0.59
CA PRO A 104 -0.10 4.49 -0.20
C PRO A 104 0.42 3.28 0.59
N PHE A 105 0.21 3.24 1.89
CA PHE A 105 0.57 2.15 2.78
C PHE A 105 -0.53 1.94 3.82
N GLY A 106 -0.89 0.69 4.03
CA GLY A 106 -1.88 0.28 5.01
C GLY A 106 -1.89 -1.22 5.21
N LEU A 107 -2.26 -1.65 6.40
CA LEU A 107 -2.32 -3.05 6.79
C LEU A 107 -3.28 -3.20 7.96
N GLU A 108 -4.07 -4.26 7.98
CA GLU A 108 -4.71 -4.75 9.18
C GLU A 108 -4.82 -6.26 9.12
N THR A 109 -4.35 -6.93 10.15
CA THR A 109 -4.56 -8.35 10.40
C THR A 109 -5.01 -8.50 11.83
N GLU A 110 -6.03 -9.30 12.06
CA GLU A 110 -6.54 -9.57 13.40
C GLU A 110 -6.84 -11.06 13.54
N TRP A 111 -6.28 -11.69 14.56
CA TRP A 111 -6.40 -13.11 14.85
C TRP A 111 -7.01 -13.31 16.23
N GLU A 112 -7.85 -14.32 16.37
CA GLU A 112 -8.30 -14.76 17.68
C GLU A 112 -7.11 -15.09 18.59
N THR A 113 -7.25 -14.84 19.89
CA THR A 113 -6.14 -14.92 20.86
C THR A 113 -5.50 -16.30 20.96
N ASP A 114 -6.19 -17.35 20.59
CA ASP A 114 -5.73 -18.74 20.64
C ASP A 114 -5.35 -19.34 19.28
N THR A 115 -5.47 -18.58 18.18
CA THR A 115 -5.17 -19.04 16.81
C THR A 115 -3.82 -19.76 16.70
N TYR A 116 -2.81 -19.27 17.41
CA TYR A 116 -1.44 -19.82 17.40
C TYR A 116 -1.04 -20.50 18.71
N SER A 117 -1.95 -20.72 19.66
CA SER A 117 -1.64 -21.19 21.02
C SER A 117 -0.94 -22.54 21.07
N ASP A 118 -1.28 -23.43 20.12
CA ASP A 118 -0.70 -24.77 20.04
C ASP A 118 0.74 -24.79 19.47
N GLN A 119 1.12 -23.73 18.74
CA GLN A 119 2.38 -23.65 18.00
C GLN A 119 3.43 -22.77 18.71
N TYR A 120 2.96 -21.71 19.40
CA TYR A 120 3.84 -20.80 20.12
C TYR A 120 4.23 -21.41 21.47
N PRO A 121 5.53 -21.45 21.83
CA PRO A 121 5.96 -21.92 23.13
C PRO A 121 5.33 -21.10 24.28
N LEU A 122 5.10 -21.76 25.42
CA LEU A 122 4.70 -21.02 26.62
C LEU A 122 5.75 -19.94 26.97
N GLY A 123 5.28 -18.75 27.30
CA GLY A 123 6.13 -17.59 27.54
C GLY A 123 6.49 -16.78 26.28
N SER A 124 5.86 -17.07 25.15
CA SER A 124 6.03 -16.30 23.91
C SER A 124 4.85 -15.38 23.64
N PHE A 125 5.09 -14.28 22.92
CA PHE A 125 4.07 -13.34 22.49
C PHE A 125 3.50 -13.77 21.15
N MET A 126 2.19 -14.07 21.12
CA MET A 126 1.44 -14.40 19.91
C MET A 126 0.83 -13.12 19.32
N PRO A 127 0.92 -12.90 17.99
CA PRO A 127 0.28 -11.75 17.35
C PRO A 127 -1.25 -11.88 17.43
N THR A 128 -1.92 -10.78 17.79
CA THR A 128 -3.39 -10.70 17.74
C THR A 128 -3.83 -9.65 16.74
N GLN A 129 -3.36 -8.42 16.84
CA GLN A 129 -3.71 -7.38 15.87
C GLN A 129 -2.47 -6.63 15.42
N THR A 130 -2.41 -6.39 14.11
CA THR A 130 -1.44 -5.47 13.51
C THR A 130 -2.19 -4.55 12.58
N LYS A 131 -2.07 -3.24 12.80
CA LYS A 131 -2.73 -2.22 12.00
C LYS A 131 -1.76 -1.11 11.66
N LEU A 132 -1.83 -0.62 10.43
CA LEU A 132 -1.03 0.49 9.95
C LEU A 132 -1.89 1.37 9.03
N GLU A 133 -2.00 2.65 9.36
CA GLU A 133 -2.68 3.65 8.53
C GLU A 133 -1.73 4.80 8.21
N ILE A 134 -1.30 4.91 6.94
CA ILE A 134 -0.43 6.01 6.49
C ILE A 134 -1.12 6.79 5.38
N VAL A 135 -1.33 8.07 5.62
CA VAL A 135 -1.80 9.04 4.62
C VAL A 135 -0.62 9.83 4.09
N ALA A 136 -0.51 9.94 2.78
CA ALA A 136 0.47 10.77 2.11
C ALA A 136 -0.17 12.05 1.55
N PHE A 137 0.51 13.17 1.76
CA PHE A 137 0.23 14.46 1.13
C PHE A 137 1.40 14.76 0.19
N SER A 138 1.13 14.76 -1.11
CA SER A 138 2.16 14.84 -2.16
C SER A 138 1.98 16.07 -3.06
N PRO A 139 2.30 17.29 -2.57
CA PRO A 139 2.37 18.46 -3.45
C PRO A 139 3.50 18.30 -4.46
N SER A 140 3.22 18.64 -5.72
CA SER A 140 4.16 18.50 -6.83
C SER A 140 4.04 19.68 -7.80
N ALA A 141 5.17 19.99 -8.47
CA ALA A 141 5.23 20.92 -9.58
C ALA A 141 5.70 20.17 -10.84
N SER A 142 5.05 20.43 -11.96
CA SER A 142 5.41 19.91 -13.27
C SER A 142 5.87 21.03 -14.19
N TYR A 143 6.91 20.77 -14.95
CA TYR A 143 7.48 21.68 -15.94
C TYR A 143 7.44 21.07 -17.33
N LYS A 144 6.74 21.74 -18.24
CA LYS A 144 6.62 21.36 -19.66
C LYS A 144 7.89 21.82 -20.38
N LEU A 145 8.74 20.89 -20.78
CA LEU A 145 9.95 21.17 -21.56
C LEU A 145 9.61 21.59 -22.99
N ASN A 146 8.61 20.95 -23.58
CA ASN A 146 8.02 21.20 -24.89
C ASN A 146 6.69 20.41 -24.98
N ASP A 147 6.04 20.42 -26.15
CA ASP A 147 4.75 19.71 -26.34
C ASP A 147 4.82 18.19 -26.21
N GLN A 148 6.02 17.62 -26.19
CA GLN A 148 6.25 16.18 -26.11
C GLN A 148 6.81 15.72 -24.77
N ALA A 149 7.38 16.60 -23.94
CA ALA A 149 8.11 16.19 -22.75
C ALA A 149 7.84 17.10 -21.55
N ALA A 150 7.69 16.47 -20.39
CA ALA A 150 7.54 17.14 -19.10
C ALA A 150 8.33 16.42 -18.00
N LEU A 151 8.73 17.18 -16.99
CA LEU A 151 9.36 16.71 -15.76
C LEU A 151 8.57 17.20 -14.56
N ALA A 152 8.61 16.47 -13.48
CA ALA A 152 7.97 16.89 -12.23
C ALA A 152 8.85 16.58 -11.01
N ILE A 153 8.65 17.38 -9.98
CA ILE A 153 9.23 17.19 -8.67
C ILE A 153 8.19 17.48 -7.59
N GLY A 154 8.21 16.70 -6.52
CA GLY A 154 7.31 16.89 -5.38
C GLY A 154 7.91 16.44 -4.07
N VAL A 155 7.18 16.71 -3.01
CA VAL A 155 7.48 16.26 -1.64
C VAL A 155 6.38 15.32 -1.21
N ASP A 156 6.74 14.21 -0.57
CA ASP A 156 5.81 13.28 0.04
C ASP A 156 5.88 13.46 1.56
N TYR A 157 4.85 14.04 2.17
CA TYR A 157 4.68 14.07 3.60
C TYR A 157 3.81 12.89 4.02
N TYR A 158 4.37 11.96 4.78
CA TYR A 158 3.69 10.79 5.31
C TYR A 158 3.24 11.04 6.74
N TRP A 159 1.95 10.87 6.98
CA TRP A 159 1.34 10.92 8.29
C TRP A 159 0.81 9.54 8.65
N MET A 160 1.53 8.83 9.51
CA MET A 160 1.08 7.59 10.11
C MET A 160 0.10 7.95 11.23
N ARG A 161 -1.20 7.79 10.92
CA ARG A 161 -2.30 8.16 11.82
C ARG A 161 -2.42 7.21 12.99
N GLU A 162 -2.14 5.95 12.73
CA GLU A 162 -2.27 4.86 13.69
C GLU A 162 -1.33 3.73 13.31
N VAL A 163 -0.66 3.19 14.30
CA VAL A 163 -0.02 1.88 14.24
C VAL A 163 -0.39 1.12 15.51
N LEU A 164 -0.95 -0.10 15.32
CA LEU A 164 -1.19 -1.07 16.39
C LEU A 164 -0.30 -2.28 16.16
N PHE A 165 0.32 -2.76 17.23
CA PHE A 165 1.15 -3.95 17.22
C PHE A 165 0.87 -4.74 18.49
N ASN A 166 -0.27 -5.44 18.47
CA ASN A 166 -0.82 -6.10 19.63
C ASN A 166 -0.43 -7.58 19.66
N SER A 167 -0.23 -8.07 20.85
CA SER A 167 0.11 -9.46 21.16
C SER A 167 -0.52 -9.89 22.47
N VAL A 168 -0.59 -11.19 22.67
CA VAL A 168 -0.89 -11.79 23.97
C VAL A 168 0.21 -12.77 24.36
N LEU A 169 0.52 -12.86 25.64
CA LEU A 169 1.45 -13.87 26.13
C LEU A 169 0.78 -15.24 26.14
N ASN A 170 1.41 -16.24 25.53
CA ASN A 170 0.98 -17.63 25.69
C ASN A 170 1.37 -18.12 27.09
N ASP A 171 0.43 -18.05 28.05
CA ASP A 171 0.59 -18.58 29.40
C ASP A 171 -0.15 -19.91 29.62
N GLY A 172 -0.76 -20.44 28.55
CA GLY A 172 -1.53 -21.67 28.56
C GLY A 172 -3.00 -21.49 28.96
N GLY A 173 -3.55 -20.23 28.95
CA GLY A 173 -4.99 -20.08 29.19
C GLY A 173 -5.56 -18.72 29.48
N THR A 174 -4.82 -17.72 29.97
CA THR A 174 -5.37 -16.38 30.27
C THR A 174 -5.00 -15.32 29.28
N TYR A 175 -3.90 -15.51 28.52
CA TYR A 175 -3.43 -14.68 27.42
C TYR A 175 -3.37 -13.17 27.75
N PRO A 176 -2.59 -12.74 28.77
CA PRO A 176 -2.48 -11.33 29.11
C PRO A 176 -1.89 -10.51 27.98
N GLY A 177 -2.39 -9.27 27.81
CA GLY A 177 -2.08 -8.38 26.70
C GLY A 177 -0.70 -7.75 26.79
N PHE A 178 -0.11 -7.53 25.61
CA PHE A 178 1.09 -6.72 25.38
C PHE A 178 0.84 -5.91 24.11
N ASN A 179 0.34 -4.67 24.28
CA ASN A 179 -0.23 -3.89 23.20
C ASN A 179 0.55 -2.60 22.99
N LEU A 180 0.98 -2.39 21.74
CA LEU A 180 1.68 -1.20 21.31
C LEU A 180 0.75 -0.37 20.40
N GLU A 181 0.58 0.90 20.72
CA GLU A 181 -0.17 1.87 19.94
C GLU A 181 0.66 3.12 19.75
N GLY A 182 0.62 3.72 18.55
CA GLY A 182 1.36 4.95 18.26
C GLY A 182 0.94 5.63 16.97
N ASP A 183 1.55 6.79 16.75
CA ASP A 183 1.44 7.58 15.52
C ASP A 183 2.81 8.13 15.13
N GLY A 184 2.90 8.77 13.96
CA GLY A 184 4.19 9.29 13.51
C GLY A 184 4.14 10.03 12.19
N GLN A 185 5.31 10.53 11.79
CA GLN A 185 5.43 11.27 10.53
C GLN A 185 6.79 11.07 9.88
N GLY A 186 6.82 11.23 8.55
CA GLY A 186 8.02 11.15 7.75
C GLY A 186 7.93 12.01 6.50
N VAL A 187 9.07 12.26 5.85
CA VAL A 187 9.14 13.05 4.62
C VAL A 187 9.99 12.34 3.60
N GLY A 188 9.52 12.31 2.36
CA GLY A 188 10.22 11.85 1.18
C GLY A 188 10.11 12.88 0.06
N PHE A 189 10.56 12.50 -1.13
CA PHE A 189 10.38 13.28 -2.36
C PHE A 189 9.96 12.37 -3.50
N ASN A 190 9.30 12.98 -4.50
CA ASN A 190 8.94 12.29 -5.73
C ASN A 190 9.48 13.03 -6.96
N LEU A 191 9.71 12.26 -8.02
CA LEU A 191 10.12 12.74 -9.33
C LEU A 191 9.24 12.10 -10.39
N GLY A 192 8.86 12.88 -11.40
CA GLY A 192 8.08 12.43 -12.56
C GLY A 192 8.76 12.81 -13.87
N GLY A 193 8.57 11.97 -14.87
CA GLY A 193 8.98 12.27 -16.25
C GLY A 193 8.02 11.65 -17.23
N LEU A 194 7.66 12.39 -18.27
CA LEU A 194 6.77 11.94 -19.35
C LEU A 194 7.29 12.41 -20.69
N LEU A 195 7.31 11.48 -21.66
CA LEU A 195 7.70 11.73 -23.04
C LEU A 195 6.67 11.14 -23.99
N VAL A 196 6.13 11.97 -24.89
CA VAL A 196 5.15 11.58 -25.90
C VAL A 196 5.80 11.70 -27.29
N VAL A 197 5.84 10.60 -28.06
CA VAL A 197 6.44 10.56 -29.41
C VAL A 197 5.52 9.77 -30.33
N ASP A 198 4.90 10.44 -31.26
CA ASP A 198 3.91 9.86 -32.18
C ASP A 198 2.79 9.12 -31.39
N SER A 199 2.62 7.83 -31.64
CA SER A 199 1.65 6.97 -30.96
C SER A 199 2.19 6.33 -29.65
N TRP A 200 3.37 6.74 -29.18
CA TRP A 200 3.97 6.21 -27.96
C TRP A 200 4.07 7.29 -26.89
N SER A 201 3.84 6.88 -25.65
CA SER A 201 4.27 7.65 -24.50
C SER A 201 5.08 6.79 -23.54
N PHE A 202 6.04 7.40 -22.87
CA PHE A 202 6.95 6.76 -21.90
C PHE A 202 6.91 7.56 -20.61
N GLY A 203 6.66 6.85 -19.52
CA GLY A 203 6.57 7.44 -18.19
C GLY A 203 7.61 6.90 -17.23
N LEU A 204 8.01 7.76 -16.30
CA LEU A 204 8.84 7.42 -15.16
C LEU A 204 8.32 8.13 -13.93
N SER A 205 8.17 7.41 -12.84
CA SER A 205 7.85 7.94 -11.52
C SER A 205 8.76 7.33 -10.47
N TYR A 206 9.29 8.14 -9.57
CA TYR A 206 10.13 7.71 -8.47
C TYR A 206 9.68 8.37 -7.17
N HIS A 207 9.50 7.56 -6.13
CA HIS A 207 9.31 8.02 -4.76
C HIS A 207 10.47 7.54 -3.91
N SER A 208 11.07 8.44 -3.13
CA SER A 208 12.19 8.10 -2.25
C SER A 208 11.73 7.25 -1.07
N SER A 209 12.66 6.50 -0.47
CA SER A 209 12.43 5.94 0.87
C SER A 209 12.21 7.06 1.88
N SER A 210 11.42 6.77 2.93
CA SER A 210 11.16 7.69 4.03
C SER A 210 11.28 6.96 5.37
N LYS A 211 11.73 7.69 6.40
CA LYS A 211 11.73 7.20 7.78
C LYS A 211 10.62 7.89 8.54
N ILE A 212 9.63 7.12 8.96
CA ILE A 212 8.61 7.57 9.89
C ILE A 212 9.12 7.34 11.29
N LYS A 213 9.21 8.42 12.07
CA LYS A 213 9.46 8.34 13.51
C LYS A 213 8.12 8.21 14.19
N ALA A 214 7.95 7.08 14.87
CA ALA A 214 6.76 6.76 15.64
C ALA A 214 7.01 7.00 17.12
N GLU A 215 6.02 7.58 17.79
CA GLU A 215 5.93 7.74 19.23
C GLU A 215 4.63 7.08 19.69
N GLY A 216 4.64 6.44 20.87
CA GLY A 216 3.47 5.69 21.29
C GLY A 216 3.55 5.21 22.73
N THR A 217 2.63 4.33 23.08
CA THR A 217 2.54 3.73 24.41
C THR A 217 2.48 2.22 24.34
N LEU A 218 3.02 1.60 25.38
CA LEU A 218 2.91 0.17 25.63
C LEU A 218 1.94 -0.08 26.79
N ASP A 219 0.86 -0.81 26.53
CA ASP A 219 -0.01 -1.38 27.56
C ASP A 219 0.43 -2.82 27.86
N ASP A 220 0.95 -3.05 29.07
CA ASP A 220 1.66 -4.25 29.47
C ASP A 220 0.99 -4.93 30.66
N ASP A 221 -0.01 -5.78 30.39
CA ASP A 221 -0.68 -6.61 31.41
C ASP A 221 0.21 -7.76 31.92
N VAL A 222 1.30 -8.04 31.20
CA VAL A 222 2.24 -9.12 31.52
C VAL A 222 3.23 -8.70 32.60
N GLY A 223 3.55 -7.38 32.66
CA GLY A 223 4.54 -6.84 33.58
C GLY A 223 5.99 -7.07 33.13
N VAL A 224 6.21 -7.06 31.81
CA VAL A 224 7.57 -7.10 31.22
C VAL A 224 8.36 -5.85 31.56
N LEU A 225 7.67 -4.67 31.51
CA LEU A 225 8.28 -3.43 31.95
C LEU A 225 8.26 -3.30 33.47
N PRO A 226 9.41 -3.02 34.11
CA PRO A 226 9.41 -2.58 35.48
C PRO A 226 8.48 -1.39 35.70
N SER A 227 7.66 -1.41 36.73
CA SER A 227 6.71 -0.33 37.08
C SER A 227 7.36 1.05 37.34
N THR A 228 8.68 1.12 37.35
CA THR A 228 9.48 2.36 37.46
C THR A 228 9.82 2.99 36.11
N LEU A 229 9.58 2.29 35.02
CA LEU A 229 9.79 2.81 33.66
C LEU A 229 8.52 3.45 33.12
N SER A 230 8.69 4.49 32.29
CA SER A 230 7.60 5.03 31.48
C SER A 230 7.12 3.97 30.49
N ASN A 231 5.84 3.94 30.20
CA ASN A 231 5.26 3.14 29.14
C ASN A 231 5.35 3.82 27.74
N GLU A 232 5.98 4.99 27.68
CA GLU A 232 6.23 5.68 26.41
C GLU A 232 7.31 4.96 25.60
N VAL A 233 7.03 4.75 24.32
CA VAL A 233 7.89 4.00 23.41
C VAL A 233 8.11 4.75 22.11
N THR A 234 9.21 4.46 21.45
CA THR A 234 9.54 5.00 20.12
C THR A 234 9.96 3.88 19.18
N ALA A 235 9.64 4.07 17.90
CA ALA A 235 10.10 3.20 16.82
C ALA A 235 10.42 4.02 15.56
N THR A 236 11.15 3.41 14.63
CA THR A 236 11.36 3.99 13.29
C THR A 236 10.91 2.97 12.26
N LEU A 237 9.87 3.33 11.48
CA LEU A 237 9.42 2.57 10.33
C LEU A 237 10.06 3.13 9.07
N GLU A 238 10.81 2.31 8.34
CA GLU A 238 11.40 2.69 7.06
C GLU A 238 10.47 2.28 5.90
N LEU A 239 9.85 3.26 5.24
CA LEU A 239 9.07 3.06 4.02
C LEU A 239 10.00 2.83 2.81
N PRO A 240 9.62 1.92 1.89
CA PRO A 240 10.42 1.63 0.71
C PRO A 240 10.44 2.77 -0.29
N TRP A 241 11.51 2.86 -1.08
CA TRP A 241 11.48 3.62 -2.33
C TRP A 241 10.69 2.85 -3.40
N ARG A 242 10.11 3.58 -4.36
CA ARG A 242 9.39 2.99 -5.50
C ARG A 242 9.81 3.65 -6.80
N LEU A 243 10.18 2.84 -7.78
CA LEU A 243 10.41 3.25 -9.16
C LEU A 243 9.38 2.56 -10.04
N GLN A 244 8.63 3.34 -10.82
CA GLN A 244 7.72 2.85 -11.84
C GLN A 244 8.15 3.41 -13.20
N VAL A 245 8.26 2.56 -14.20
CA VAL A 245 8.53 2.93 -15.58
C VAL A 245 7.50 2.26 -16.47
N GLY A 246 7.04 2.96 -17.52
CA GLY A 246 6.02 2.43 -18.40
C GLY A 246 6.13 2.93 -19.81
N ALA A 247 5.49 2.18 -20.70
CA ALA A 247 5.30 2.54 -22.09
C ALA A 247 3.84 2.29 -22.49
N ARG A 248 3.22 3.32 -23.08
CA ARG A 248 1.86 3.27 -23.59
C ARG A 248 1.89 3.43 -25.11
N TYR A 249 1.11 2.61 -25.79
CA TYR A 249 0.97 2.62 -27.23
C TYR A 249 -0.48 2.83 -27.65
N GLU A 250 -0.74 3.87 -28.40
CA GLU A 250 -2.03 4.16 -29.07
C GLU A 250 -2.14 3.31 -30.33
N ALA A 251 -2.68 2.09 -30.18
CA ALA A 251 -2.81 1.13 -31.29
C ALA A 251 -3.80 1.59 -32.35
N THR A 252 -4.80 2.37 -31.95
CA THR A 252 -5.76 3.06 -32.83
C THR A 252 -6.22 4.36 -32.15
N GLU A 253 -7.01 5.20 -32.87
CA GLU A 253 -7.65 6.39 -32.28
C GLU A 253 -8.56 6.09 -31.05
N LYS A 254 -8.85 4.82 -30.75
CA LYS A 254 -9.74 4.40 -29.68
C LYS A 254 -9.13 3.42 -28.71
N LEU A 255 -8.02 2.81 -29.05
CA LEU A 255 -7.43 1.73 -28.27
C LEU A 255 -5.99 2.07 -27.91
N ALA A 256 -5.72 2.10 -26.62
CA ALA A 256 -4.37 2.19 -26.10
C ALA A 256 -4.06 1.03 -25.15
N ILE A 257 -2.80 0.63 -25.16
CA ILE A 257 -2.26 -0.45 -24.33
C ILE A 257 -1.06 0.13 -23.59
N GLU A 258 -1.01 -0.07 -22.28
CA GLU A 258 0.08 0.37 -21.42
C GLU A 258 0.71 -0.81 -20.68
N PHE A 259 2.03 -0.84 -20.66
CA PHE A 259 2.80 -1.77 -19.87
C PHE A 259 3.68 -1.00 -18.89
N ASP A 260 3.55 -1.31 -17.60
CA ASP A 260 4.34 -0.71 -16.54
C ASP A 260 5.14 -1.78 -15.79
N TYR A 261 6.36 -1.42 -15.41
CA TYR A 261 7.20 -2.15 -14.47
C TYR A 261 7.42 -1.30 -13.22
N THR A 262 7.14 -1.88 -12.06
CA THR A 262 7.41 -1.25 -10.76
C THR A 262 8.47 -2.05 -10.02
N ARG A 263 9.46 -1.34 -9.43
CA ARG A 263 10.41 -1.92 -8.48
C ARG A 263 10.28 -1.19 -7.16
N THR A 264 10.01 -1.94 -6.09
CA THR A 264 9.84 -1.40 -4.74
C THR A 264 10.98 -1.87 -3.84
N GLY A 265 11.63 -0.92 -3.18
CA GLY A 265 12.81 -1.14 -2.34
C GLY A 265 12.49 -1.59 -0.92
N TRP A 266 11.79 -2.71 -0.80
CA TRP A 266 11.36 -3.28 0.48
C TRP A 266 12.48 -3.72 1.39
N ASN A 267 13.72 -3.85 0.88
CA ASN A 267 14.90 -4.09 1.70
C ASN A 267 15.18 -2.98 2.74
N LYS A 268 14.37 -1.93 2.77
CA LYS A 268 14.34 -0.92 3.83
C LYS A 268 13.56 -1.35 5.06
N PHE A 269 12.60 -2.28 4.89
CA PHE A 269 11.86 -2.88 5.98
C PHE A 269 12.59 -4.16 6.44
N ASP A 270 13.72 -3.95 7.13
CA ASP A 270 14.62 -5.01 7.59
C ASP A 270 14.32 -5.38 9.05
N THR A 271 14.56 -4.47 9.97
CA THR A 271 14.38 -4.72 11.41
C THR A 271 13.58 -3.58 12.04
N LEU A 272 12.49 -3.93 12.73
CA LEU A 272 11.71 -2.99 13.53
C LEU A 272 12.11 -3.14 14.99
N GLU A 273 12.67 -2.08 15.57
CA GLU A 273 13.01 -2.00 16.99
C GLU A 273 12.07 -1.03 17.70
N VAL A 274 11.42 -1.49 18.77
CA VAL A 274 10.64 -0.65 19.69
C VAL A 274 11.46 -0.42 20.94
N LYS A 275 11.64 0.86 21.30
CA LYS A 275 12.50 1.29 22.41
C LYS A 275 11.71 2.06 23.45
N ASN A 276 12.07 1.89 24.71
CA ASN A 276 11.60 2.78 25.76
C ASN A 276 12.10 4.21 25.51
N GLU A 277 11.23 5.19 25.50
CA GLU A 277 11.59 6.58 25.17
C GLU A 277 12.60 7.16 26.18
N GLN A 278 12.40 6.89 27.46
CA GLN A 278 13.20 7.49 28.53
C GLN A 278 14.67 7.06 28.53
N TYR A 279 14.94 5.76 28.23
CA TYR A 279 16.28 5.20 28.35
C TYR A 279 16.85 4.70 27.03
N GLY A 280 16.05 4.65 25.96
CA GLY A 280 16.45 4.11 24.66
C GLY A 280 16.74 2.60 24.69
N SER A 281 16.34 1.90 25.77
CA SER A 281 16.51 0.46 25.88
C SER A 281 15.52 -0.25 24.95
N ASN A 282 16.00 -1.28 24.26
CA ASN A 282 15.17 -2.10 23.38
C ASN A 282 14.16 -2.91 24.21
N ILE A 283 12.87 -2.84 23.83
CA ILE A 283 11.77 -3.58 24.45
C ILE A 283 11.40 -4.77 23.56
N PHE A 284 11.34 -4.53 22.24
CA PHE A 284 10.91 -5.51 21.27
C PHE A 284 11.67 -5.32 19.95
N THR A 285 11.99 -6.43 19.30
CA THR A 285 12.60 -6.45 17.96
C THR A 285 11.85 -7.40 17.07
N SER A 286 11.48 -6.94 15.88
CA SER A 286 10.94 -7.78 14.82
C SER A 286 11.90 -7.75 13.61
N ILE A 287 12.42 -8.92 13.25
CA ILE A 287 13.26 -9.10 12.07
C ILE A 287 12.37 -9.48 10.89
N ASN A 288 12.34 -8.67 9.86
CA ASN A 288 11.51 -8.86 8.68
C ASN A 288 12.35 -9.21 7.44
N ASP A 289 13.51 -8.59 7.27
CA ASP A 289 14.51 -8.85 6.20
C ASP A 289 13.88 -9.01 4.82
N PHE A 290 12.98 -8.06 4.44
CA PHE A 290 12.27 -8.10 3.17
C PHE A 290 13.22 -7.91 1.99
N ASP A 291 12.97 -8.62 0.89
CA ASP A 291 13.64 -8.40 -0.39
C ASP A 291 12.96 -7.28 -1.19
N ASN A 292 13.66 -6.73 -2.18
CA ASN A 292 13.01 -5.85 -3.13
C ASN A 292 12.05 -6.63 -4.02
N ALA A 293 10.85 -6.11 -4.24
CA ALA A 293 9.80 -6.75 -5.05
C ALA A 293 9.57 -6.03 -6.38
N SER A 294 9.09 -6.77 -7.37
CA SER A 294 8.74 -6.25 -8.69
C SER A 294 7.25 -6.48 -8.99
N ALA A 295 6.63 -5.55 -9.71
CA ALA A 295 5.31 -5.73 -10.28
C ALA A 295 5.31 -5.45 -11.78
N TYR A 296 4.60 -6.28 -12.53
CA TYR A 296 4.42 -6.20 -13.98
C TYR A 296 2.95 -5.93 -14.28
N ARG A 297 2.66 -4.81 -14.93
CA ARG A 297 1.30 -4.32 -15.11
C ARG A 297 0.96 -4.19 -16.58
N LEU A 298 -0.26 -4.56 -16.95
CA LEU A 298 -0.81 -4.37 -18.28
C LEU A 298 -2.16 -3.69 -18.15
N GLY A 299 -2.30 -2.51 -18.74
CA GLY A 299 -3.53 -1.74 -18.82
C GLY A 299 -4.00 -1.61 -20.27
N VAL A 300 -5.31 -1.68 -20.49
CA VAL A 300 -5.93 -1.42 -21.78
C VAL A 300 -7.05 -0.42 -21.58
N THR A 301 -7.05 0.64 -22.39
CA THR A 301 -8.12 1.63 -22.43
C THR A 301 -8.75 1.63 -23.82
N TYR A 302 -10.09 1.68 -23.87
CA TYR A 302 -10.86 1.71 -25.09
C TYR A 302 -11.92 2.80 -25.04
N ASP A 303 -11.83 3.78 -25.95
CA ASP A 303 -12.80 4.86 -26.12
C ASP A 303 -14.03 4.33 -26.85
N PHE A 304 -14.98 3.79 -26.06
CA PHE A 304 -16.25 3.28 -26.58
C PHE A 304 -17.04 4.41 -27.31
N THR A 305 -17.07 5.58 -26.68
CA THR A 305 -17.55 6.84 -27.28
C THR A 305 -16.59 7.98 -26.92
N LYS A 306 -16.79 9.20 -27.43
CA LYS A 306 -16.03 10.38 -27.01
C LYS A 306 -16.19 10.72 -25.51
N ALA A 307 -17.26 10.22 -24.89
CA ALA A 307 -17.59 10.49 -23.49
C ALA A 307 -17.36 9.28 -22.59
N THR A 308 -17.22 8.08 -23.13
CA THR A 308 -17.17 6.84 -22.33
C THR A 308 -15.93 6.03 -22.68
N GLN A 309 -15.09 5.78 -21.69
CA GLN A 309 -13.89 4.96 -21.80
C GLN A 309 -14.06 3.67 -20.96
N LEU A 310 -13.79 2.53 -21.56
CA LEU A 310 -13.72 1.23 -20.90
C LEU A 310 -12.26 0.93 -20.59
N ARG A 311 -12.03 0.32 -19.44
CA ARG A 311 -10.68 -0.01 -18.95
C ARG A 311 -10.65 -1.43 -18.43
N ILE A 312 -9.55 -2.13 -18.70
CA ILE A 312 -9.22 -3.42 -18.11
C ILE A 312 -7.75 -3.44 -17.72
N GLY A 313 -7.39 -4.21 -16.74
CA GLY A 313 -6.02 -4.34 -16.29
C GLY A 313 -5.70 -5.70 -15.71
N TYR A 314 -4.41 -6.01 -15.75
CA TYR A 314 -3.81 -7.19 -15.12
C TYR A 314 -2.48 -6.79 -14.49
N THR A 315 -2.20 -7.31 -13.29
CA THR A 315 -0.89 -7.18 -12.65
C THR A 315 -0.46 -8.52 -12.08
N TYR A 316 0.81 -8.86 -12.26
CA TYR A 316 1.52 -9.83 -11.43
C TYR A 316 2.46 -9.06 -10.50
N ASP A 317 2.35 -9.31 -9.19
CA ASP A 317 3.05 -8.57 -8.13
C ASP A 317 3.75 -9.55 -7.18
N GLU A 318 5.09 -9.45 -7.12
CA GLU A 318 5.93 -10.33 -6.32
C GLU A 318 5.89 -9.93 -4.85
N THR A 319 5.87 -10.91 -3.94
CA THR A 319 6.01 -10.67 -2.50
C THR A 319 7.46 -10.33 -2.14
N PRO A 320 7.70 -9.34 -1.26
CA PRO A 320 9.01 -9.09 -0.68
C PRO A 320 9.38 -10.03 0.47
N GLN A 321 8.39 -10.75 1.05
CA GLN A 321 8.56 -11.49 2.29
C GLN A 321 9.18 -12.87 2.06
N LYS A 322 10.27 -13.17 2.76
CA LYS A 322 10.95 -14.46 2.76
C LYS A 322 10.28 -15.43 3.75
N ASP A 323 10.31 -16.74 3.45
CA ASP A 323 9.83 -17.77 4.38
C ASP A 323 10.63 -17.79 5.68
N ASP A 324 11.94 -17.52 5.63
CA ASP A 324 12.83 -17.49 6.80
C ASP A 324 12.48 -16.41 7.83
N TYR A 325 11.68 -15.41 7.41
CA TYR A 325 11.21 -14.29 8.25
C TYR A 325 9.70 -14.05 8.10
N PHE A 326 8.97 -15.06 7.67
CA PHE A 326 7.52 -14.97 7.55
C PHE A 326 6.87 -14.61 8.89
N SER A 327 5.95 -13.65 8.85
CA SER A 327 5.19 -13.22 10.04
C SER A 327 3.70 -13.21 9.73
N PRO A 328 2.85 -13.76 10.61
CA PRO A 328 1.40 -13.69 10.47
C PRO A 328 0.84 -12.27 10.69
N ARG A 329 1.68 -11.31 11.03
CA ARG A 329 1.31 -9.89 11.11
C ARG A 329 1.19 -9.25 9.72
N VAL A 330 1.97 -9.76 8.76
CA VAL A 330 1.97 -9.34 7.35
C VAL A 330 2.03 -10.61 6.51
N PRO A 331 0.97 -11.41 6.43
CA PRO A 331 0.98 -12.68 5.69
C PRO A 331 0.85 -12.42 4.20
N ASP A 332 1.96 -12.10 3.55
CA ASP A 332 2.04 -11.73 2.14
C ASP A 332 2.46 -12.91 1.25
N ALA A 333 2.05 -12.89 -0.01
CA ALA A 333 2.39 -13.85 -1.06
C ALA A 333 2.43 -13.17 -2.43
N ASP A 334 2.98 -13.82 -3.44
CA ASP A 334 2.82 -13.39 -4.83
C ASP A 334 1.34 -13.33 -5.16
N ARG A 335 0.95 -12.35 -6.02
CA ARG A 335 -0.46 -12.15 -6.30
C ARG A 335 -0.73 -11.69 -7.72
N GLN A 336 -1.95 -11.96 -8.17
CA GLN A 336 -2.49 -11.53 -9.43
C GLN A 336 -3.66 -10.57 -9.22
N LEU A 337 -3.65 -9.45 -9.93
CA LEU A 337 -4.70 -8.46 -9.88
C LEU A 337 -5.43 -8.42 -11.22
N TYR A 338 -6.74 -8.54 -11.19
CA TYR A 338 -7.62 -8.47 -12.36
C TYR A 338 -8.58 -7.31 -12.17
N SER A 339 -8.62 -6.39 -13.12
CA SER A 339 -9.44 -5.20 -12.99
C SER A 339 -10.22 -4.86 -14.25
N LEU A 340 -11.33 -4.16 -14.04
CA LEU A 340 -12.14 -3.56 -15.07
C LEU A 340 -12.78 -2.27 -14.55
N GLY A 341 -13.12 -1.36 -15.46
CA GLY A 341 -13.80 -0.13 -15.07
C GLY A 341 -14.31 0.69 -16.26
N VAL A 342 -15.04 1.72 -15.91
CA VAL A 342 -15.66 2.66 -16.85
C VAL A 342 -15.45 4.08 -16.35
N GLY A 343 -14.98 4.96 -17.22
CA GLY A 343 -15.02 6.41 -17.04
C GLY A 343 -16.05 7.02 -17.97
N HIS A 344 -16.88 7.93 -17.46
CA HIS A 344 -17.88 8.65 -18.27
C HIS A 344 -17.84 10.14 -17.98
N THR A 345 -17.54 10.92 -19.02
CA THR A 345 -17.52 12.39 -18.95
C THR A 345 -18.85 12.92 -19.49
N ILE A 346 -19.52 13.74 -18.69
CA ILE A 346 -20.72 14.46 -19.08
C ILE A 346 -20.37 15.91 -19.43
N ASP A 347 -21.35 16.62 -20.01
CA ASP A 347 -21.21 18.05 -20.27
C ASP A 347 -20.78 18.82 -19.00
N ASP A 348 -20.17 19.99 -19.18
CA ASP A 348 -19.63 20.82 -18.09
C ASP A 348 -18.40 20.25 -17.35
N GLY A 349 -17.67 19.27 -17.92
CA GLY A 349 -16.39 18.79 -17.43
C GLY A 349 -16.49 17.95 -16.15
N TRP A 350 -17.60 17.24 -15.92
CA TRP A 350 -17.70 16.22 -14.89
C TRP A 350 -17.36 14.83 -15.45
N THR A 351 -16.46 14.11 -14.80
CA THR A 351 -16.16 12.71 -15.10
C THR A 351 -16.47 11.84 -13.91
N PHE A 352 -17.18 10.74 -14.16
CA PHE A 352 -17.50 9.71 -13.15
C PHE A 352 -16.76 8.43 -13.51
N ASP A 353 -16.08 7.87 -12.55
CA ASP A 353 -15.33 6.62 -12.68
C ASP A 353 -15.88 5.56 -11.75
N VAL A 354 -16.03 4.35 -12.28
CA VAL A 354 -16.37 3.14 -11.50
C VAL A 354 -15.38 2.05 -11.87
N ALA A 355 -14.87 1.34 -10.87
CA ALA A 355 -13.95 0.23 -11.07
C ALA A 355 -14.27 -0.95 -10.15
N TYR A 356 -13.86 -2.12 -10.59
CA TYR A 356 -13.77 -3.33 -9.80
C TYR A 356 -12.41 -3.96 -10.01
N MET A 357 -11.81 -4.43 -8.92
CA MET A 357 -10.58 -5.20 -8.94
C MET A 357 -10.72 -6.42 -8.03
N TYR A 358 -10.24 -7.55 -8.50
CA TYR A 358 -10.05 -8.76 -7.72
C TYR A 358 -8.55 -9.02 -7.58
N VAL A 359 -8.10 -9.19 -6.35
CA VAL A 359 -6.72 -9.54 -6.01
C VAL A 359 -6.71 -10.96 -5.50
N ASP A 360 -5.97 -11.82 -6.18
CA ASP A 360 -5.83 -13.25 -5.90
C ASP A 360 -4.39 -13.50 -5.44
N PHE A 361 -4.21 -13.90 -4.19
CA PHE A 361 -2.90 -14.23 -3.64
C PHE A 361 -2.61 -15.70 -3.85
N ASP A 362 -1.37 -16.02 -4.20
CA ASP A 362 -0.93 -17.40 -4.24
C ASP A 362 -0.99 -17.98 -2.82
N LYS A 363 -1.67 -19.13 -2.68
CA LYS A 363 -1.74 -19.84 -1.40
C LYS A 363 -0.33 -20.16 -0.90
N ARG A 364 0.02 -19.68 0.30
CA ARG A 364 1.35 -19.81 0.87
C ARG A 364 1.35 -20.81 2.01
N THR A 365 2.11 -21.90 1.86
CA THR A 365 2.34 -22.88 2.94
C THR A 365 3.71 -22.64 3.54
N VAL A 366 3.75 -22.14 4.78
CA VAL A 366 4.95 -21.98 5.57
C VAL A 366 5.21 -23.26 6.33
N ASN A 367 6.39 -23.84 6.11
CA ASN A 367 6.81 -25.10 6.72
C ASN A 367 8.26 -25.01 7.19
N SER A 368 8.49 -24.16 8.17
CA SER A 368 9.80 -23.96 8.79
C SER A 368 10.20 -25.14 9.69
N SER A 369 11.48 -25.44 9.69
CA SER A 369 12.10 -26.34 10.68
C SER A 369 12.90 -25.60 11.75
N LYS A 370 12.97 -24.26 11.70
CA LYS A 370 13.63 -23.42 12.69
C LYS A 370 12.80 -23.45 13.98
N ALA A 371 13.38 -23.98 15.05
CA ALA A 371 12.67 -24.09 16.32
C ALA A 371 12.26 -22.70 16.86
N ALA A 372 11.03 -22.59 17.32
CA ALA A 372 10.58 -21.45 18.10
C ALA A 372 11.11 -21.53 19.53
N VAL A 373 11.68 -20.43 20.04
CA VAL A 373 12.24 -20.35 21.40
C VAL A 373 11.58 -19.18 22.13
N ALA A 374 11.02 -19.44 23.30
CA ALA A 374 10.36 -18.40 24.09
C ALA A 374 11.31 -17.24 24.41
N GLY A 375 10.81 -16.01 24.25
CA GLY A 375 11.57 -14.78 24.47
C GLY A 375 12.43 -14.32 23.28
N GLU A 376 12.44 -15.07 22.16
CA GLU A 376 13.06 -14.69 20.90
C GLU A 376 12.01 -14.27 19.86
N GLU A 377 12.46 -13.62 18.77
CA GLU A 377 11.65 -13.36 17.58
C GLU A 377 11.22 -14.69 16.95
N LEU A 378 9.92 -14.85 16.70
CA LEU A 378 9.35 -16.09 16.18
C LEU A 378 9.04 -16.09 14.67
N ASN A 379 9.34 -15.00 13.96
CA ASN A 379 9.19 -14.92 12.51
C ASN A 379 10.01 -16.03 11.82
N GLY A 380 9.40 -16.71 10.86
CA GLY A 380 10.02 -17.80 10.11
C GLY A 380 10.38 -19.03 10.92
N THR A 381 9.81 -19.21 12.11
CA THR A 381 10.01 -20.42 12.95
C THR A 381 8.84 -21.39 12.80
N THR A 382 8.91 -22.53 13.51
CA THR A 382 7.81 -23.51 13.57
C THR A 382 6.52 -22.92 14.16
N ALA A 383 6.61 -21.83 14.92
CA ALA A 383 5.44 -21.16 15.53
C ALA A 383 4.49 -20.55 14.51
N VAL A 384 4.98 -20.20 13.33
CA VAL A 384 4.18 -19.58 12.26
C VAL A 384 3.85 -20.54 11.12
N ASN A 385 4.12 -21.84 11.29
CA ASN A 385 3.78 -22.85 10.28
C ASN A 385 2.27 -22.91 10.08
N GLY A 386 1.87 -22.96 8.81
CA GLY A 386 0.49 -23.00 8.42
C GLY A 386 0.33 -22.75 6.93
N THR A 387 -0.91 -22.85 6.46
CA THR A 387 -1.28 -22.49 5.09
C THR A 387 -2.12 -21.22 5.14
N TYR A 388 -1.60 -20.16 4.55
CA TYR A 388 -2.22 -18.84 4.47
C TYR A 388 -2.87 -18.70 3.09
N ASP A 389 -4.12 -18.23 3.08
CA ASP A 389 -4.93 -18.03 1.87
C ASP A 389 -5.57 -16.65 1.95
N SER A 390 -5.46 -15.84 0.89
CA SER A 390 -5.96 -14.48 0.90
C SER A 390 -6.50 -14.07 -0.46
N SER A 391 -7.58 -13.29 -0.44
CA SER A 391 -8.09 -12.59 -1.60
C SER A 391 -8.67 -11.23 -1.22
N VAL A 392 -8.79 -10.31 -2.18
CA VAL A 392 -9.37 -8.98 -1.91
C VAL A 392 -10.27 -8.56 -3.05
N HIS A 393 -11.46 -8.06 -2.72
CA HIS A 393 -12.35 -7.39 -3.65
C HIS A 393 -12.30 -5.87 -3.43
N LEU A 394 -12.07 -5.10 -4.50
CA LEU A 394 -12.09 -3.64 -4.46
C LEU A 394 -13.20 -3.10 -5.37
N PHE A 395 -13.97 -2.16 -4.86
CA PHE A 395 -15.00 -1.42 -5.60
C PHE A 395 -14.66 0.07 -5.56
N GLY A 396 -14.25 0.62 -6.72
CA GLY A 396 -13.83 2.00 -6.85
C GLY A 396 -14.96 2.91 -7.33
N LEU A 397 -15.10 4.07 -6.69
CA LEU A 397 -16.03 5.15 -7.08
C LEU A 397 -15.27 6.47 -7.10
N GLY A 398 -15.38 7.22 -8.18
CA GLY A 398 -14.70 8.50 -8.33
C GLY A 398 -15.50 9.54 -9.09
N VAL A 399 -15.22 10.79 -8.77
CA VAL A 399 -15.74 11.95 -9.49
C VAL A 399 -14.64 12.97 -9.67
N THR A 400 -14.51 13.46 -10.90
CA THR A 400 -13.56 14.53 -11.24
C THR A 400 -14.31 15.70 -11.84
N LYS A 401 -13.99 16.92 -11.40
CA LYS A 401 -14.45 18.17 -12.00
C LYS A 401 -13.26 18.89 -12.63
N THR A 402 -13.39 19.20 -13.91
CA THR A 402 -12.46 20.07 -14.66
C THR A 402 -13.05 21.48 -14.76
N PHE A 403 -12.22 22.49 -14.56
CA PHE A 403 -12.55 23.90 -14.71
C PHE A 403 -11.67 24.44 -15.84
N MET A 404 -12.30 25.01 -16.87
CA MET A 404 -11.63 25.63 -18.01
C MET A 404 -11.59 27.15 -17.84
#